data_3bbe87612c4a15688667548b8c728a99
#
_entry.id   3bbe87612c4a15688667548b8c728a99
#
_cell.length_a   1.000
_cell.length_b   1.000
_cell.length_c   1.000
_cell.angle_alpha   90.00
_cell.angle_beta   90.00
_cell.angle_gamma   90.00
#
_symmetry.space_group_name_H-M   'P 1'
#
loop_
_entity.id
_entity.type
_entity.pdbx_description
1 polymer ?
#
loop_
_entity_poly.entity_id
_entity_poly.type
_entity_poly.pdbx_seq_one_letter_code
_entity_poly.pdbx_strand_id
1 'polypeptide(L)'
;MFKKLLIANRGEIAVRIIRAARELGIQTVAIYSEADKDSLHTMIADEAICIGPAKSTDSYLNMNRVLSAAIVTEAQAIHPGFGFLSENSKFATLCEEMNIKFIGPSGEVMDKMGDKINARAEMIKANVPVIPGSDGEVFTAEEALEVANSLGYPVMLKASAGGGGKGIRKVNTEEELAPAFESASQEAKAAFGNGAMYIEKVIYPARHIEVQILGDSYGNIVHLGERDCSLQRNNQKVLEESPSVAIGKTLRHEIGSAAVRAAKAVNYENAGTIEFLLDEKTGQFYFMEMNTRVQVEHPVTEFVSGVDIVKEQIRIAAGEKLSVTQDDIEIKGHAIECRINAENPKFNFAPSPGKISNLYLPSGGVGLRVDSAVYPGYTIPPYYDSMIAKIIVHGENRFEALMKMQRALYELEIDGVVTNADFQLDLISDRSVIAGDYDTSFLMETFLPAYQNREE
;
A
#
# COMPACT_ATOMS: atom_id res chain seq x y z
N MET A 1 9.47 -4.25 -25.93
CA MET A 1 10.04 -3.49 -24.79
C MET A 1 10.08 -1.99 -25.15
N PHE A 2 9.77 -1.08 -24.22
CA PHE A 2 9.82 0.36 -24.42
C PHE A 2 11.25 0.86 -24.59
N LYS A 3 11.42 1.98 -25.31
CA LYS A 3 12.70 2.70 -25.40
C LYS A 3 12.83 3.76 -24.31
N LYS A 4 11.72 4.44 -23.97
CA LYS A 4 11.69 5.53 -22.99
C LYS A 4 10.43 5.43 -22.11
N LEU A 5 10.61 5.60 -20.81
CA LEU A 5 9.60 5.52 -19.76
C LEU A 5 9.58 6.81 -18.94
N LEU A 6 8.40 7.41 -18.75
CA LEU A 6 8.21 8.49 -17.79
C LEU A 6 7.76 7.92 -16.44
N ILE A 7 8.39 8.40 -15.37
CA ILE A 7 8.04 8.05 -13.99
C ILE A 7 7.16 9.15 -13.42
N ALA A 8 5.86 8.87 -13.28
CA ALA A 8 4.86 9.82 -12.78
C ALA A 8 4.76 9.77 -11.25
N ASN A 9 5.91 9.86 -10.58
CA ASN A 9 6.01 9.83 -9.13
C ASN A 9 7.29 10.51 -8.65
N ARG A 10 7.53 10.51 -7.33
CA ARG A 10 8.67 11.10 -6.65
C ARG A 10 9.21 10.16 -5.56
N GLY A 11 10.27 10.60 -4.87
CA GLY A 11 10.77 9.91 -3.70
C GLY A 11 11.40 8.54 -4.01
N GLU A 12 11.34 7.64 -3.05
CA GLU A 12 11.99 6.33 -3.15
C GLU A 12 11.43 5.47 -4.28
N ILE A 13 10.10 5.53 -4.52
CA ILE A 13 9.49 4.74 -5.57
C ILE A 13 9.91 5.19 -6.97
N ALA A 14 10.10 6.50 -7.18
CA ALA A 14 10.64 6.99 -8.44
C ALA A 14 12.07 6.49 -8.67
N VAL A 15 12.91 6.51 -7.64
CA VAL A 15 14.26 5.92 -7.67
C VAL A 15 14.21 4.43 -7.98
N ARG A 16 13.30 3.68 -7.33
CA ARG A 16 13.11 2.24 -7.55
C ARG A 16 12.73 1.93 -9.00
N ILE A 17 11.79 2.68 -9.57
CA ILE A 17 11.35 2.48 -10.96
C ILE A 17 12.47 2.85 -11.95
N ILE A 18 13.19 3.96 -11.72
CA ILE A 18 14.33 4.34 -12.55
C ILE A 18 15.38 3.24 -12.60
N ARG A 19 15.72 2.64 -11.45
CA ARG A 19 16.68 1.52 -11.37
C ARG A 19 16.20 0.31 -12.18
N ALA A 20 14.93 -0.09 -12.00
CA ALA A 20 14.36 -1.21 -12.75
C ALA A 20 14.36 -0.96 -14.27
N ALA A 21 13.94 0.25 -14.71
CA ALA A 21 13.93 0.62 -16.12
C ALA A 21 15.34 0.60 -16.73
N ARG A 22 16.35 1.14 -16.02
CA ARG A 22 17.75 1.12 -16.48
C ARG A 22 18.30 -0.29 -16.61
N GLU A 23 17.99 -1.17 -15.66
CA GLU A 23 18.41 -2.58 -15.73
C GLU A 23 17.71 -3.34 -16.88
N LEU A 24 16.60 -2.84 -17.37
CA LEU A 24 15.94 -3.31 -18.60
C LEU A 24 16.41 -2.59 -19.88
N GLY A 25 17.38 -1.68 -19.78
CA GLY A 25 17.91 -0.91 -20.91
C GLY A 25 16.98 0.18 -21.42
N ILE A 26 16.05 0.68 -20.57
CA ILE A 26 15.05 1.69 -20.91
C ILE A 26 15.52 3.06 -20.42
N GLN A 27 15.46 4.07 -21.28
CA GLN A 27 15.69 5.46 -20.90
C GLN A 27 14.57 5.97 -19.98
N THR A 28 14.93 6.83 -19.03
CA THR A 28 14.04 7.28 -17.98
C THR A 28 13.82 8.79 -17.99
N VAL A 29 12.58 9.21 -17.83
CA VAL A 29 12.18 10.62 -17.64
C VAL A 29 11.60 10.76 -16.25
N ALA A 30 12.24 11.53 -15.38
CA ALA A 30 11.68 11.93 -14.10
C ALA A 30 10.85 13.20 -14.24
N ILE A 31 9.69 13.25 -13.59
CA ILE A 31 8.97 14.51 -13.38
C ILE A 31 9.24 15.02 -11.97
N TYR A 32 9.19 16.34 -11.79
CA TYR A 32 9.38 16.95 -10.47
C TYR A 32 8.61 18.27 -10.35
N SER A 33 8.15 18.57 -9.12
CA SER A 33 7.69 19.91 -8.77
C SER A 33 8.88 20.80 -8.42
N GLU A 34 8.68 22.12 -8.36
CA GLU A 34 9.72 23.07 -7.95
C GLU A 34 10.37 22.70 -6.60
N ALA A 35 9.60 22.09 -5.67
CA ALA A 35 10.13 21.65 -4.37
C ALA A 35 11.05 20.43 -4.46
N ASP A 36 10.93 19.64 -5.50
CA ASP A 36 11.71 18.41 -5.71
C ASP A 36 12.86 18.58 -6.71
N LYS A 37 13.22 19.81 -7.07
CA LYS A 37 14.25 20.10 -8.06
C LYS A 37 15.58 19.36 -7.78
N ASP A 38 15.94 19.30 -6.51
CA ASP A 38 17.20 18.69 -6.05
C ASP A 38 16.99 17.27 -5.49
N SER A 39 15.86 16.60 -5.81
CA SER A 39 15.58 15.24 -5.37
C SER A 39 16.40 14.22 -6.14
N LEU A 40 16.76 13.10 -5.49
CA LEU A 40 17.64 12.08 -6.08
C LEU A 40 17.10 11.53 -7.41
N HIS A 41 15.79 11.34 -7.54
CA HIS A 41 15.20 10.79 -8.78
C HIS A 41 15.43 11.70 -9.99
N THR A 42 15.51 13.04 -9.80
CA THR A 42 15.81 13.98 -10.88
C THR A 42 17.28 13.90 -11.32
N MET A 43 18.17 13.60 -10.39
CA MET A 43 19.62 13.51 -10.65
C MET A 43 20.01 12.22 -11.36
N ILE A 44 19.30 11.13 -11.10
CA ILE A 44 19.65 9.80 -11.64
C ILE A 44 18.88 9.44 -12.90
N ALA A 45 17.77 10.09 -13.22
CA ALA A 45 17.06 9.88 -14.48
C ALA A 45 17.87 10.40 -15.67
N ASP A 46 17.61 9.87 -16.88
CA ASP A 46 18.28 10.33 -18.10
C ASP A 46 17.79 11.73 -18.50
N GLU A 47 16.52 12.03 -18.25
CA GLU A 47 15.90 13.34 -18.43
C GLU A 47 15.06 13.69 -17.19
N ALA A 48 14.91 14.99 -16.90
CA ALA A 48 14.06 15.46 -15.82
C ALA A 48 13.30 16.72 -16.23
N ILE A 49 11.98 16.76 -15.96
CA ILE A 49 11.09 17.87 -16.35
C ILE A 49 10.33 18.39 -15.13
N CYS A 50 10.41 19.71 -14.92
CA CYS A 50 9.58 20.41 -13.96
C CYS A 50 8.13 20.47 -14.44
N ILE A 51 7.19 19.99 -13.62
CA ILE A 51 5.77 19.96 -13.94
C ILE A 51 4.94 20.98 -13.14
N GLY A 52 5.57 21.88 -12.42
CA GLY A 52 4.89 23.00 -11.76
C GLY A 52 5.27 23.24 -10.31
N PRO A 53 4.47 24.04 -9.60
CA PRO A 53 4.73 24.43 -8.22
C PRO A 53 4.76 23.25 -7.24
N ALA A 54 5.19 23.51 -6.01
CA ALA A 54 5.35 22.51 -4.94
C ALA A 54 4.07 21.75 -4.60
N LYS A 55 2.90 22.40 -4.70
CA LYS A 55 1.61 21.79 -4.36
C LYS A 55 1.29 20.62 -5.29
N SER A 56 0.95 19.46 -4.73
CA SER A 56 0.68 18.25 -5.53
C SER A 56 -0.47 18.42 -6.52
N THR A 57 -1.52 19.17 -6.17
CA THR A 57 -2.65 19.49 -7.06
C THR A 57 -2.23 20.28 -8.29
N ASP A 58 -1.15 21.03 -8.20
CA ASP A 58 -0.64 21.89 -9.27
C ASP A 58 0.54 21.24 -10.01
N SER A 59 0.95 20.04 -9.62
CA SER A 59 2.07 19.28 -10.17
C SER A 59 1.73 17.79 -10.36
N TYR A 60 2.06 16.92 -9.42
CA TYR A 60 1.93 15.46 -9.53
C TYR A 60 0.51 14.95 -9.73
N LEU A 61 -0.52 15.67 -9.28
CA LEU A 61 -1.94 15.35 -9.50
C LEU A 61 -2.52 16.04 -10.74
N ASN A 62 -1.74 16.85 -11.46
CA ASN A 62 -2.20 17.51 -12.67
C ASN A 62 -1.95 16.63 -13.89
N MET A 63 -2.98 15.88 -14.30
CA MET A 63 -2.94 14.94 -15.41
C MET A 63 -2.39 15.57 -16.70
N ASN A 64 -2.82 16.80 -17.04
CA ASN A 64 -2.40 17.48 -18.26
C ASN A 64 -0.90 17.79 -18.27
N ARG A 65 -0.33 18.19 -17.13
CA ARG A 65 1.11 18.48 -17.02
C ARG A 65 1.94 17.22 -17.13
N VAL A 66 1.48 16.13 -16.50
CA VAL A 66 2.16 14.82 -16.59
C VAL A 66 2.12 14.29 -18.02
N LEU A 67 0.95 14.34 -18.69
CA LEU A 67 0.82 13.93 -20.10
C LEU A 67 1.66 14.82 -21.03
N SER A 68 1.65 16.14 -20.84
CA SER A 68 2.49 17.05 -21.63
C SER A 68 3.97 16.72 -21.49
N ALA A 69 4.44 16.40 -20.29
CA ALA A 69 5.81 15.96 -20.06
C ALA A 69 6.13 14.66 -20.83
N ALA A 70 5.21 13.69 -20.84
CA ALA A 70 5.38 12.45 -21.58
C ALA A 70 5.43 12.66 -23.10
N ILE A 71 4.58 13.53 -23.63
CA ILE A 71 4.53 13.86 -25.07
C ILE A 71 5.81 14.58 -25.50
N VAL A 72 6.24 15.61 -24.76
CA VAL A 72 7.42 16.41 -25.12
C VAL A 72 8.71 15.58 -25.06
N THR A 73 8.79 14.60 -24.16
CA THR A 73 9.94 13.71 -24.04
C THR A 73 9.84 12.47 -24.92
N GLU A 74 8.75 12.31 -25.66
CA GLU A 74 8.50 11.11 -26.48
C GLU A 74 8.51 9.80 -25.66
N ALA A 75 8.05 9.86 -24.39
CA ALA A 75 7.92 8.68 -23.55
C ALA A 75 6.80 7.77 -24.09
N GLN A 76 7.09 6.49 -24.23
CA GLN A 76 6.15 5.50 -24.77
C GLN A 76 5.25 4.90 -23.69
N ALA A 77 5.65 5.02 -22.44
CA ALA A 77 4.90 4.53 -21.30
C ALA A 77 5.06 5.44 -20.08
N ILE A 78 4.10 5.36 -19.17
CA ILE A 78 4.11 6.06 -17.88
C ILE A 78 3.98 5.03 -16.76
N HIS A 79 4.93 5.04 -15.82
CA HIS A 79 4.82 4.29 -14.59
C HIS A 79 4.36 5.21 -13.45
N PRO A 80 3.16 5.00 -12.88
CA PRO A 80 2.61 5.89 -11.87
C PRO A 80 3.16 5.64 -10.45
N GLY A 81 3.84 4.50 -10.21
CA GLY A 81 4.22 4.07 -8.87
C GLY A 81 3.01 3.78 -7.98
N PHE A 82 3.00 4.37 -6.78
CA PHE A 82 1.87 4.35 -5.86
C PHE A 82 1.49 5.78 -5.41
N GLY A 83 0.25 5.99 -4.97
CA GLY A 83 -0.27 7.32 -4.66
C GLY A 83 -0.46 8.19 -5.92
N PHE A 84 -0.67 9.48 -5.74
CA PHE A 84 -0.94 10.44 -6.82
C PHE A 84 -1.96 9.95 -7.85
N LEU A 85 -1.52 9.69 -9.09
CA LEU A 85 -2.37 9.28 -10.22
C LEU A 85 -2.41 7.76 -10.43
N SER A 86 -1.82 6.95 -9.55
CA SER A 86 -1.67 5.51 -9.77
C SER A 86 -3.00 4.73 -9.82
N GLU A 87 -4.04 5.22 -9.14
CA GLU A 87 -5.38 4.64 -9.13
C GLU A 87 -6.42 5.57 -9.77
N ASN A 88 -5.97 6.47 -10.64
CA ASN A 88 -6.85 7.41 -11.33
C ASN A 88 -7.25 6.85 -12.71
N SER A 89 -8.48 6.32 -12.81
CA SER A 89 -9.03 5.71 -14.03
C SER A 89 -9.04 6.66 -15.22
N LYS A 90 -9.37 7.94 -14.98
CA LYS A 90 -9.39 8.97 -16.04
C LYS A 90 -7.98 9.21 -16.60
N PHE A 91 -6.98 9.20 -15.72
CA PHE A 91 -5.60 9.36 -16.18
C PHE A 91 -5.12 8.15 -17.00
N ALA A 92 -5.44 6.94 -16.57
CA ALA A 92 -5.13 5.73 -17.33
C ALA A 92 -5.78 5.77 -18.72
N THR A 93 -7.07 6.13 -18.81
CA THR A 93 -7.79 6.27 -20.08
C THR A 93 -7.18 7.36 -20.98
N LEU A 94 -6.83 8.52 -20.41
CA LEU A 94 -6.17 9.59 -21.17
C LEU A 94 -4.80 9.18 -21.72
N CYS A 95 -4.04 8.37 -20.99
CA CYS A 95 -2.78 7.81 -21.48
C CYS A 95 -3.03 6.95 -22.74
N GLU A 96 -4.01 6.06 -22.68
CA GLU A 96 -4.38 5.18 -23.80
C GLU A 96 -4.84 5.98 -25.03
N GLU A 97 -5.69 7.00 -24.85
CA GLU A 97 -6.14 7.90 -25.92
C GLU A 97 -4.98 8.64 -26.60
N MET A 98 -3.90 8.92 -25.86
CA MET A 98 -2.68 9.54 -26.36
C MET A 98 -1.65 8.55 -26.91
N ASN A 99 -1.98 7.24 -27.00
CA ASN A 99 -1.07 6.17 -27.37
C ASN A 99 0.18 6.07 -26.47
N ILE A 100 0.03 6.39 -25.19
CA ILE A 100 1.05 6.22 -24.16
C ILE A 100 0.60 5.08 -23.24
N LYS A 101 1.39 4.00 -23.12
CA LYS A 101 0.99 2.88 -22.28
C LYS A 101 1.05 3.28 -20.80
N PHE A 102 -0.08 3.20 -20.12
CA PHE A 102 -0.14 3.27 -18.67
C PHE A 102 0.34 1.92 -18.07
N ILE A 103 1.31 1.95 -17.17
CA ILE A 103 1.83 0.74 -16.51
C ILE A 103 0.98 0.47 -15.26
N GLY A 104 -0.02 -0.35 -15.43
CA GLY A 104 -1.05 -0.68 -14.45
C GLY A 104 -2.26 -1.33 -15.13
N PRO A 105 -3.34 -1.58 -14.40
CA PRO A 105 -4.58 -2.08 -14.96
C PRO A 105 -5.30 -1.00 -15.77
N SER A 106 -6.35 -1.39 -16.51
CA SER A 106 -7.20 -0.44 -17.26
C SER A 106 -8.02 0.45 -16.34
N GLY A 107 -8.43 1.62 -16.85
CA GLY A 107 -9.32 2.54 -16.13
C GLY A 107 -10.64 1.88 -15.72
N GLU A 108 -11.19 0.99 -16.54
CA GLU A 108 -12.41 0.22 -16.24
C GLU A 108 -12.22 -0.68 -14.99
N VAL A 109 -11.10 -1.37 -14.88
CA VAL A 109 -10.79 -2.22 -13.72
C VAL A 109 -10.61 -1.36 -12.47
N MET A 110 -9.96 -0.20 -12.59
CA MET A 110 -9.82 0.74 -11.47
C MET A 110 -11.17 1.24 -10.98
N ASP A 111 -12.07 1.65 -11.86
CA ASP A 111 -13.42 2.12 -11.50
C ASP A 111 -14.23 1.00 -10.84
N LYS A 112 -14.17 -0.20 -11.41
CA LYS A 112 -14.88 -1.37 -10.90
C LYS A 112 -14.44 -1.76 -9.49
N MET A 113 -13.13 -1.73 -9.23
CA MET A 113 -12.57 -2.12 -7.92
C MET A 113 -12.53 -0.97 -6.91
N GLY A 114 -12.57 0.27 -7.38
CA GLY A 114 -12.65 1.47 -6.53
C GLY A 114 -14.03 1.68 -5.89
N ASP A 115 -15.10 1.15 -6.50
CA ASP A 115 -16.43 1.13 -5.90
C ASP A 115 -16.59 -0.10 -4.98
N LYS A 116 -16.72 0.16 -3.68
CA LYS A 116 -16.75 -0.91 -2.66
C LYS A 116 -17.92 -1.90 -2.83
N ILE A 117 -19.07 -1.42 -3.28
CA ILE A 117 -20.27 -2.24 -3.48
C ILE A 117 -20.08 -3.12 -4.72
N ASN A 118 -19.62 -2.53 -5.81
CA ASN A 118 -19.33 -3.28 -7.03
C ASN A 118 -18.22 -4.30 -6.80
N ALA A 119 -17.13 -3.91 -6.15
CA ALA A 119 -16.03 -4.82 -5.82
C ALA A 119 -16.52 -6.01 -4.99
N ARG A 120 -17.33 -5.75 -3.93
CA ARG A 120 -17.92 -6.80 -3.11
C ARG A 120 -18.80 -7.76 -3.93
N ALA A 121 -19.68 -7.22 -4.78
CA ALA A 121 -20.55 -8.02 -5.63
C ALA A 121 -19.76 -8.94 -6.59
N GLU A 122 -18.67 -8.42 -7.17
CA GLU A 122 -17.78 -9.23 -8.03
C GLU A 122 -17.05 -10.32 -7.23
N MET A 123 -16.63 -10.03 -5.99
CA MET A 123 -15.99 -11.03 -5.13
C MET A 123 -16.93 -12.15 -4.75
N ILE A 124 -18.18 -11.85 -4.42
CA ILE A 124 -19.21 -12.87 -4.15
C ILE A 124 -19.41 -13.78 -5.37
N LYS A 125 -19.54 -13.22 -6.59
CA LYS A 125 -19.64 -13.99 -7.84
C LYS A 125 -18.42 -14.88 -8.09
N ALA A 126 -17.23 -14.41 -7.67
CA ALA A 126 -15.96 -15.13 -7.79
C ALA A 126 -15.74 -16.19 -6.69
N ASN A 127 -16.70 -16.41 -5.79
CA ASN A 127 -16.56 -17.26 -4.61
C ASN A 127 -15.35 -16.85 -3.73
N VAL A 128 -15.13 -15.53 -3.57
CA VAL A 128 -14.18 -14.97 -2.64
C VAL A 128 -14.94 -14.55 -1.39
N PRO A 129 -14.55 -15.00 -0.19
CA PRO A 129 -15.23 -14.62 1.03
C PRO A 129 -15.20 -13.11 1.25
N VAL A 130 -16.33 -12.53 1.62
CA VAL A 130 -16.47 -11.09 1.93
C VAL A 130 -16.93 -10.92 3.37
N ILE A 131 -16.57 -9.80 4.01
CA ILE A 131 -17.01 -9.51 5.38
C ILE A 131 -18.53 -9.57 5.43
N PRO A 132 -19.15 -10.32 6.35
CA PRO A 132 -20.59 -10.32 6.51
C PRO A 132 -21.13 -8.90 6.69
N GLY A 133 -22.13 -8.50 5.93
CA GLY A 133 -22.61 -7.12 5.92
C GLY A 133 -23.94 -6.97 5.19
N SER A 134 -24.36 -5.72 4.95
CA SER A 134 -25.55 -5.41 4.18
C SER A 134 -25.43 -5.83 2.72
N ASP A 135 -26.55 -6.21 2.09
CA ASP A 135 -26.62 -6.58 0.67
C ASP A 135 -26.65 -5.35 -0.28
N GLY A 136 -26.19 -4.21 0.20
CA GLY A 136 -26.15 -2.96 -0.55
C GLY A 136 -26.20 -1.76 0.37
N GLU A 137 -26.56 -0.62 -0.19
CA GLU A 137 -26.73 0.62 0.55
C GLU A 137 -27.90 0.56 1.51
N VAL A 138 -27.72 1.17 2.68
CA VAL A 138 -28.70 1.33 3.74
C VAL A 138 -28.99 2.83 3.88
N PHE A 139 -30.27 3.22 3.83
CA PHE A 139 -30.68 4.61 3.77
C PHE A 139 -31.33 5.10 5.05
N THR A 140 -31.80 4.20 5.91
CA THR A 140 -32.50 4.53 7.16
C THR A 140 -31.89 3.82 8.37
N ALA A 141 -32.13 4.38 9.56
CA ALA A 141 -31.68 3.76 10.81
C ALA A 141 -32.41 2.44 11.09
N GLU A 142 -33.66 2.32 10.64
CA GLU A 142 -34.48 1.09 10.79
C GLU A 142 -33.89 -0.04 9.95
N GLU A 143 -33.59 0.21 8.67
CA GLU A 143 -32.89 -0.78 7.82
C GLU A 143 -31.54 -1.19 8.42
N ALA A 144 -30.81 -0.19 8.96
CA ALA A 144 -29.53 -0.40 9.62
C ALA A 144 -29.67 -1.35 10.83
N LEU A 145 -30.73 -1.16 11.62
CA LEU A 145 -31.04 -1.97 12.80
C LEU A 145 -31.33 -3.42 12.44
N GLU A 146 -32.14 -3.67 11.40
CA GLU A 146 -32.44 -5.02 10.94
C GLU A 146 -31.17 -5.76 10.51
N VAL A 147 -30.31 -5.10 9.73
CA VAL A 147 -29.04 -5.68 9.29
C VAL A 147 -28.13 -5.94 10.48
N ALA A 148 -27.92 -4.98 11.36
CA ALA A 148 -27.05 -5.11 12.52
C ALA A 148 -27.50 -6.23 13.47
N ASN A 149 -28.81 -6.37 13.70
CA ASN A 149 -29.37 -7.45 14.50
C ASN A 149 -29.17 -8.84 13.87
N SER A 150 -29.20 -8.93 12.54
CA SER A 150 -28.91 -10.19 11.84
C SER A 150 -27.42 -10.57 11.92
N LEU A 151 -26.50 -9.60 11.90
CA LEU A 151 -25.07 -9.80 11.98
C LEU A 151 -24.60 -10.02 13.43
N GLY A 152 -25.32 -9.47 14.40
CA GLY A 152 -24.89 -9.34 15.80
C GLY A 152 -23.79 -8.29 15.99
N TYR A 153 -23.79 -7.64 17.15
CA TYR A 153 -22.83 -6.59 17.50
C TYR A 153 -21.47 -7.19 17.92
N PRO A 154 -20.36 -6.39 17.79
CA PRO A 154 -20.31 -5.06 17.21
C PRO A 154 -20.38 -5.06 15.68
N VAL A 155 -20.88 -3.92 15.13
CA VAL A 155 -20.90 -3.66 13.68
C VAL A 155 -20.18 -2.36 13.34
N MET A 156 -19.78 -2.22 12.07
CA MET A 156 -19.17 -1.02 11.52
C MET A 156 -20.11 -0.38 10.51
N LEU A 157 -20.50 0.86 10.75
CA LEU A 157 -21.14 1.72 9.77
C LEU A 157 -20.07 2.38 8.91
N LYS A 158 -20.25 2.38 7.60
CA LYS A 158 -19.33 2.99 6.63
C LYS A 158 -20.14 3.78 5.60
N ALA A 159 -19.67 4.96 5.21
CA ALA A 159 -20.24 5.68 4.07
C ALA A 159 -20.07 4.84 2.81
N SER A 160 -21.13 4.71 2.02
CA SER A 160 -21.12 4.02 0.74
C SER A 160 -20.25 4.74 -0.29
N ALA A 161 -20.34 6.05 -0.34
CA ALA A 161 -19.49 6.91 -1.16
C ALA A 161 -18.38 7.49 -0.31
N GLY A 162 -17.10 7.33 -0.73
CA GLY A 162 -15.97 8.03 -0.14
C GLY A 162 -14.90 7.15 0.52
N GLY A 163 -13.87 7.82 1.04
CA GLY A 163 -12.69 7.22 1.67
C GLY A 163 -12.12 8.14 2.75
N GLY A 164 -10.95 7.79 3.31
CA GLY A 164 -10.25 8.63 4.28
C GLY A 164 -10.85 8.65 5.69
N GLY A 165 -11.64 7.63 6.05
CA GLY A 165 -12.14 7.47 7.43
C GLY A 165 -13.38 8.31 7.78
N LYS A 166 -13.91 9.14 6.87
CA LYS A 166 -15.14 9.91 7.10
C LYS A 166 -16.37 9.03 6.94
N GLY A 167 -17.39 9.26 7.80
CA GLY A 167 -18.61 8.46 7.80
C GLY A 167 -18.40 7.03 8.30
N ILE A 168 -17.38 6.77 9.12
CA ILE A 168 -17.13 5.46 9.73
C ILE A 168 -17.45 5.54 11.23
N ARG A 169 -18.24 4.58 11.72
CA ARG A 169 -18.59 4.44 13.14
C ARG A 169 -18.64 3.00 13.55
N LYS A 170 -17.92 2.64 14.62
CA LYS A 170 -18.09 1.34 15.31
C LYS A 170 -19.27 1.46 16.26
N VAL A 171 -20.18 0.51 16.21
CA VAL A 171 -21.39 0.42 17.02
C VAL A 171 -21.33 -0.87 17.82
N ASN A 172 -21.32 -0.77 19.14
CA ASN A 172 -21.14 -1.91 20.02
C ASN A 172 -22.47 -2.51 20.50
N THR A 173 -23.54 -1.70 20.56
CA THR A 173 -24.87 -2.12 21.03
C THR A 173 -25.97 -1.57 20.13
N GLU A 174 -27.18 -2.14 20.29
CA GLU A 174 -28.35 -1.73 19.53
C GLU A 174 -28.73 -0.27 19.79
N GLU A 175 -28.61 0.18 21.04
CA GLU A 175 -28.98 1.55 21.47
C GLU A 175 -28.08 2.61 20.80
N GLU A 176 -26.84 2.26 20.51
CA GLU A 176 -25.88 3.17 19.86
C GLU A 176 -26.14 3.36 18.36
N LEU A 177 -26.90 2.44 17.72
CA LEU A 177 -26.96 2.36 16.26
C LEU A 177 -27.62 3.59 15.61
N ALA A 178 -28.82 3.96 16.06
CA ALA A 178 -29.57 5.04 15.42
C ALA A 178 -28.83 6.38 15.50
N PRO A 179 -28.33 6.84 16.66
CA PRO A 179 -27.53 8.07 16.74
C PRO A 179 -26.24 8.00 15.88
N ALA A 180 -25.57 6.84 15.85
CA ALA A 180 -24.35 6.65 15.06
C ALA A 180 -24.66 6.72 13.56
N PHE A 181 -25.77 6.10 13.12
CA PHE A 181 -26.19 6.12 11.72
C PHE A 181 -26.49 7.54 11.25
N GLU A 182 -27.31 8.30 12.01
CA GLU A 182 -27.66 9.68 11.67
C GLU A 182 -26.42 10.57 11.56
N SER A 183 -25.53 10.49 12.55
CA SER A 183 -24.28 11.26 12.56
C SER A 183 -23.38 10.91 11.36
N ALA A 184 -23.17 9.62 11.09
CA ALA A 184 -22.31 9.16 10.01
C ALA A 184 -22.90 9.48 8.62
N SER A 185 -24.22 9.32 8.45
CA SER A 185 -24.95 9.66 7.21
C SER A 185 -24.89 11.16 6.91
N GLN A 186 -25.07 12.02 7.93
CA GLN A 186 -24.94 13.47 7.75
C GLN A 186 -23.51 13.88 7.37
N GLU A 187 -22.48 13.28 8.02
CA GLU A 187 -21.10 13.53 7.69
C GLU A 187 -20.78 13.08 6.25
N ALA A 188 -21.25 11.91 5.85
CA ALA A 188 -21.09 11.38 4.49
C ALA A 188 -21.76 12.29 3.45
N LYS A 189 -22.99 12.72 3.72
CA LYS A 189 -23.73 13.64 2.83
C LYS A 189 -23.04 14.99 2.69
N ALA A 190 -22.49 15.54 3.77
CA ALA A 190 -21.74 16.78 3.73
C ALA A 190 -20.40 16.66 2.99
N ALA A 191 -19.70 15.55 3.16
CA ALA A 191 -18.38 15.33 2.56
C ALA A 191 -18.43 14.86 1.10
N PHE A 192 -19.41 14.03 0.75
CA PHE A 192 -19.45 13.30 -0.52
C PHE A 192 -20.74 13.52 -1.35
N GLY A 193 -21.70 14.25 -0.80
CA GLY A 193 -23.01 14.49 -1.44
C GLY A 193 -23.98 13.31 -1.37
N ASN A 194 -23.58 12.17 -0.81
CA ASN A 194 -24.39 10.96 -0.62
C ASN A 194 -24.33 10.52 0.85
N GLY A 195 -25.50 10.34 1.48
CA GLY A 195 -25.64 9.91 2.86
C GLY A 195 -25.93 8.41 3.03
N ALA A 196 -25.89 7.64 1.93
CA ALA A 196 -26.08 6.19 1.98
C ALA A 196 -24.95 5.53 2.78
N MET A 197 -25.33 4.57 3.62
CA MET A 197 -24.40 3.85 4.48
C MET A 197 -24.31 2.37 4.07
N TYR A 198 -23.27 1.74 4.54
CA TYR A 198 -23.03 0.31 4.41
C TYR A 198 -22.68 -0.24 5.79
N ILE A 199 -23.12 -1.45 6.11
CA ILE A 199 -22.90 -2.09 7.41
C ILE A 199 -22.10 -3.35 7.25
N GLU A 200 -21.08 -3.53 8.08
CA GLU A 200 -20.28 -4.74 8.16
C GLU A 200 -20.14 -5.25 9.58
N LYS A 201 -20.00 -6.56 9.73
CA LYS A 201 -19.58 -7.18 10.99
C LYS A 201 -18.18 -6.70 11.35
N VAL A 202 -17.95 -6.33 12.61
CA VAL A 202 -16.59 -6.10 13.11
C VAL A 202 -15.91 -7.44 13.36
N ILE A 203 -14.80 -7.67 12.68
CA ILE A 203 -13.95 -8.83 12.89
C ILE A 203 -12.85 -8.43 13.89
N TYR A 204 -12.80 -9.11 15.05
CA TYR A 204 -11.85 -8.81 16.11
C TYR A 204 -11.65 -9.99 17.07
N PRO A 205 -10.41 -10.36 17.45
CA PRO A 205 -9.15 -9.85 16.90
C PRO A 205 -8.94 -10.25 15.45
N ALA A 206 -8.21 -9.44 14.69
CA ALA A 206 -8.01 -9.66 13.28
C ALA A 206 -6.61 -9.30 12.80
N ARG A 207 -6.15 -9.99 11.74
CA ARG A 207 -4.93 -9.64 11.01
C ARG A 207 -5.27 -9.04 9.66
N HIS A 208 -4.46 -8.07 9.26
CA HIS A 208 -4.46 -7.53 7.92
C HIS A 208 -3.49 -8.35 7.06
N ILE A 209 -4.04 -9.21 6.25
CA ILE A 209 -3.29 -10.08 5.33
C ILE A 209 -3.58 -9.64 3.91
N GLU A 210 -2.54 -9.51 3.11
CA GLU A 210 -2.70 -9.12 1.72
C GLU A 210 -1.89 -10.03 0.79
N VAL A 211 -2.38 -10.22 -0.42
CA VAL A 211 -1.77 -11.11 -1.41
C VAL A 211 -1.36 -10.32 -2.64
N GLN A 212 -0.06 -10.39 -2.95
CA GLN A 212 0.48 -9.82 -4.18
C GLN A 212 0.06 -10.65 -5.37
N ILE A 213 -0.55 -10.03 -6.38
CA ILE A 213 -0.86 -10.66 -7.66
C ILE A 213 -0.10 -10.00 -8.81
N LEU A 214 0.14 -10.78 -9.83
CA LEU A 214 0.59 -10.34 -11.16
C LEU A 214 -0.30 -10.98 -12.22
N GLY A 215 -0.79 -10.18 -13.18
CA GLY A 215 -1.57 -10.64 -14.31
C GLY A 215 -1.01 -10.12 -15.62
N ASP A 216 -0.96 -10.95 -16.67
CA ASP A 216 -0.59 -10.51 -18.01
C ASP A 216 -1.80 -10.37 -18.94
N SER A 217 -1.61 -9.75 -20.10
CA SER A 217 -2.64 -9.55 -21.12
C SER A 217 -3.11 -10.85 -21.80
N TYR A 218 -2.49 -11.99 -21.48
CA TYR A 218 -2.83 -13.32 -22.01
C TYR A 218 -3.73 -14.11 -21.07
N GLY A 219 -4.12 -13.51 -19.93
CA GLY A 219 -4.99 -14.14 -18.93
C GLY A 219 -4.25 -15.02 -17.92
N ASN A 220 -2.92 -15.03 -17.93
CA ASN A 220 -2.15 -15.68 -16.87
C ASN A 220 -2.17 -14.79 -15.63
N ILE A 221 -2.53 -15.35 -14.49
CA ILE A 221 -2.53 -14.65 -13.20
C ILE A 221 -1.88 -15.57 -12.17
N VAL A 222 -0.92 -15.01 -11.43
CA VAL A 222 -0.23 -15.70 -10.34
C VAL A 222 -0.29 -14.86 -9.05
N HIS A 223 -0.16 -15.50 -7.90
CA HIS A 223 0.10 -14.84 -6.64
C HIS A 223 1.54 -15.09 -6.18
N LEU A 224 2.16 -14.10 -5.55
CA LEU A 224 3.53 -14.15 -5.05
C LEU A 224 3.61 -14.37 -3.52
N GLY A 225 2.58 -14.94 -2.92
CA GLY A 225 2.46 -15.11 -1.48
C GLY A 225 1.79 -13.90 -0.79
N GLU A 226 1.69 -14.02 0.52
CA GLU A 226 1.05 -13.02 1.37
C GLU A 226 2.05 -12.16 2.13
N ARG A 227 1.57 -10.99 2.54
CA ARG A 227 2.19 -10.09 3.51
C ARG A 227 1.29 -9.94 4.73
N ASP A 228 1.87 -9.82 5.91
CA ASP A 228 1.20 -9.39 7.12
C ASP A 228 1.46 -7.90 7.34
N CYS A 229 0.40 -7.11 7.33
CA CYS A 229 0.43 -5.67 7.47
C CYS A 229 -0.39 -5.20 8.68
N SER A 230 -0.48 -6.01 9.72
CA SER A 230 -1.33 -5.75 10.89
C SER A 230 -0.80 -4.63 11.78
N LEU A 231 0.52 -4.36 11.78
CA LEU A 231 1.11 -3.28 12.58
C LEU A 231 0.88 -1.92 11.91
N GLN A 232 -0.24 -1.30 12.27
CA GLN A 232 -0.75 -0.07 11.65
C GLN A 232 -1.03 1.03 12.67
N ARG A 233 -0.78 2.28 12.28
CA ARG A 233 -1.21 3.48 13.00
C ARG A 233 -2.25 4.24 12.17
N ASN A 234 -3.46 4.39 12.66
CA ASN A 234 -4.54 5.08 11.94
C ASN A 234 -4.71 4.57 10.49
N ASN A 235 -4.72 3.25 10.29
CA ASN A 235 -4.76 2.56 8.99
C ASN A 235 -3.54 2.81 8.08
N GLN A 236 -2.45 3.36 8.59
CA GLN A 236 -1.17 3.45 7.91
C GLN A 236 -0.25 2.33 8.39
N LYS A 237 0.20 1.50 7.49
CA LYS A 237 1.14 0.40 7.75
C LYS A 237 2.47 0.99 8.24
N VAL A 238 3.05 0.40 9.28
CA VAL A 238 4.29 0.87 9.93
C VAL A 238 5.41 -0.13 9.78
N LEU A 239 5.07 -1.42 9.92
CA LEU A 239 5.95 -2.56 9.74
C LEU A 239 5.18 -3.65 9.00
N GLU A 240 5.83 -4.24 8.00
CA GLU A 240 5.27 -5.31 7.18
C GLU A 240 6.21 -6.52 7.16
N GLU A 241 5.65 -7.72 7.11
CA GLU A 241 6.44 -8.94 6.99
C GLU A 241 5.83 -9.93 5.98
N SER A 242 6.67 -10.76 5.41
CA SER A 242 6.29 -11.87 4.52
C SER A 242 7.22 -13.06 4.75
N PRO A 243 6.65 -14.29 4.86
CA PRO A 243 5.23 -14.61 4.98
C PRO A 243 4.65 -14.28 6.35
N SER A 244 3.32 -14.26 6.50
CA SER A 244 2.67 -14.07 7.81
C SER A 244 2.92 -15.26 8.73
N VAL A 245 3.19 -14.98 10.01
CA VAL A 245 3.34 -16.01 11.06
C VAL A 245 2.00 -16.59 11.49
N ALA A 246 0.89 -15.88 11.25
CA ALA A 246 -0.44 -16.34 11.58
C ALA A 246 -0.99 -17.38 10.61
N ILE A 247 -0.33 -17.60 9.47
CA ILE A 247 -0.85 -18.37 8.35
C ILE A 247 -0.03 -19.63 8.10
N GLY A 248 -0.67 -20.80 8.27
CA GLY A 248 -0.09 -22.09 7.90
C GLY A 248 -0.23 -22.38 6.40
N LYS A 249 0.43 -23.45 5.93
CA LYS A 249 0.49 -23.80 4.49
C LYS A 249 -0.89 -23.93 3.82
N THR A 250 -1.86 -24.55 4.49
CA THR A 250 -3.21 -24.76 3.94
C THR A 250 -3.92 -23.43 3.74
N LEU A 251 -3.98 -22.60 4.78
CA LEU A 251 -4.64 -21.31 4.72
C LEU A 251 -3.96 -20.37 3.71
N ARG A 252 -2.61 -20.41 3.60
CA ARG A 252 -1.86 -19.69 2.57
C ARG A 252 -2.30 -20.04 1.16
N HIS A 253 -2.47 -21.35 0.90
CA HIS A 253 -2.97 -21.81 -0.39
C HIS A 253 -4.41 -21.34 -0.66
N GLU A 254 -5.28 -21.38 0.33
CA GLU A 254 -6.68 -20.95 0.22
C GLU A 254 -6.80 -19.46 -0.06
N ILE A 255 -6.07 -18.60 0.70
CA ILE A 255 -6.05 -17.15 0.52
C ILE A 255 -5.43 -16.79 -0.84
N GLY A 256 -4.30 -17.39 -1.20
CA GLY A 256 -3.66 -17.19 -2.50
C GLY A 256 -4.58 -17.57 -3.67
N SER A 257 -5.25 -18.71 -3.57
CA SER A 257 -6.23 -19.13 -4.57
C SER A 257 -7.44 -18.19 -4.65
N ALA A 258 -7.90 -17.66 -3.51
CA ALA A 258 -8.97 -16.66 -3.49
C ALA A 258 -8.54 -15.36 -4.18
N ALA A 259 -7.30 -14.90 -3.95
CA ALA A 259 -6.76 -13.72 -4.60
C ALA A 259 -6.65 -13.90 -6.13
N VAL A 260 -6.24 -15.06 -6.60
CA VAL A 260 -6.22 -15.38 -8.05
C VAL A 260 -7.62 -15.39 -8.63
N ARG A 261 -8.62 -15.97 -7.92
CA ARG A 261 -10.03 -15.91 -8.38
C ARG A 261 -10.55 -14.49 -8.45
N ALA A 262 -10.26 -13.66 -7.43
CA ALA A 262 -10.62 -12.25 -7.41
C ALA A 262 -10.08 -11.49 -8.63
N ALA A 263 -8.79 -11.66 -8.91
CA ALA A 263 -8.14 -11.02 -10.05
C ALA A 263 -8.67 -11.50 -11.40
N LYS A 264 -8.93 -12.80 -11.55
CA LYS A 264 -9.54 -13.38 -12.77
C LYS A 264 -10.94 -12.84 -13.04
N ALA A 265 -11.76 -12.65 -12.00
CA ALA A 265 -13.12 -12.15 -12.14
C ALA A 265 -13.21 -10.75 -12.76
N VAL A 266 -12.15 -9.97 -12.64
CA VAL A 266 -12.09 -8.61 -13.18
C VAL A 266 -11.11 -8.46 -14.35
N ASN A 267 -10.59 -9.58 -14.89
CA ASN A 267 -9.57 -9.60 -15.95
C ASN A 267 -8.38 -8.69 -15.62
N TYR A 268 -7.86 -8.85 -14.41
CA TYR A 268 -6.79 -7.99 -13.90
C TYR A 268 -5.50 -8.12 -14.71
N GLU A 269 -4.92 -7.00 -15.10
CA GLU A 269 -3.61 -6.91 -15.75
C GLU A 269 -2.65 -6.08 -14.89
N ASN A 270 -1.38 -6.44 -14.90
CA ASN A 270 -0.27 -5.83 -14.18
C ASN A 270 -0.19 -6.22 -12.70
N ALA A 271 0.50 -5.46 -11.86
CA ALA A 271 0.64 -5.73 -10.43
C ALA A 271 -0.55 -5.16 -9.66
N GLY A 272 -1.07 -5.95 -8.74
CA GLY A 272 -2.12 -5.55 -7.80
C GLY A 272 -2.02 -6.31 -6.50
N THR A 273 -2.78 -5.89 -5.51
CA THR A 273 -2.83 -6.53 -4.20
C THR A 273 -4.27 -6.70 -3.76
N ILE A 274 -4.59 -7.91 -3.31
CA ILE A 274 -5.88 -8.22 -2.69
C ILE A 274 -5.69 -8.20 -1.18
N GLU A 275 -6.39 -7.31 -0.50
CA GLU A 275 -6.35 -7.19 0.95
C GLU A 275 -7.47 -8.00 1.60
N PHE A 276 -7.12 -8.75 2.65
CA PHE A 276 -8.01 -9.58 3.43
C PHE A 276 -7.90 -9.26 4.92
N LEU A 277 -9.02 -9.42 5.60
CA LEU A 277 -9.07 -9.46 7.05
C LEU A 277 -9.16 -10.92 7.50
N LEU A 278 -8.17 -11.38 8.26
CA LEU A 278 -8.15 -12.72 8.85
C LEU A 278 -8.70 -12.66 10.28
N ASP A 279 -9.78 -13.36 10.54
CA ASP A 279 -10.34 -13.55 11.88
C ASP A 279 -9.48 -14.58 12.64
N GLU A 280 -8.76 -14.15 13.67
CA GLU A 280 -7.90 -15.03 14.44
C GLU A 280 -8.66 -16.06 15.31
N LYS A 281 -9.95 -15.81 15.61
CA LYS A 281 -10.78 -16.73 16.39
C LYS A 281 -11.25 -17.92 15.55
N THR A 282 -11.60 -17.67 14.31
CA THR A 282 -12.23 -18.67 13.44
C THR A 282 -11.28 -19.20 12.37
N GLY A 283 -10.20 -18.48 12.07
CA GLY A 283 -9.31 -18.74 10.94
C GLY A 283 -9.95 -18.42 9.58
N GLN A 284 -11.11 -17.78 9.56
CA GLN A 284 -11.75 -17.33 8.32
C GLN A 284 -11.13 -16.02 7.84
N PHE A 285 -11.08 -15.86 6.53
CA PHE A 285 -10.57 -14.63 5.92
C PHE A 285 -11.63 -14.01 5.02
N TYR A 286 -11.58 -12.68 4.90
CA TYR A 286 -12.59 -11.91 4.20
C TYR A 286 -11.94 -10.82 3.36
N PHE A 287 -12.37 -10.69 2.11
CA PHE A 287 -11.96 -9.60 1.22
C PHE A 287 -12.31 -8.24 1.82
N MET A 288 -11.34 -7.33 1.79
CA MET A 288 -11.49 -5.93 2.19
C MET A 288 -11.55 -5.02 0.97
N GLU A 289 -10.46 -5.01 0.20
CA GLU A 289 -10.32 -4.18 -1.00
C GLU A 289 -9.23 -4.72 -1.93
N MET A 290 -9.17 -4.16 -3.12
CA MET A 290 -8.11 -4.41 -4.08
C MET A 290 -7.38 -3.10 -4.38
N ASN A 291 -6.07 -3.09 -4.16
CA ASN A 291 -5.21 -2.01 -4.61
C ASN A 291 -4.73 -2.28 -6.02
N THR A 292 -5.11 -1.40 -6.94
CA THR A 292 -4.88 -1.56 -8.38
C THR A 292 -3.53 -0.96 -8.83
N ARG A 293 -2.50 -1.17 -8.04
CA ARG A 293 -1.13 -0.63 -8.20
C ARG A 293 -0.11 -1.47 -7.45
N VAL A 294 1.16 -1.16 -7.64
CA VAL A 294 2.22 -1.61 -6.72
C VAL A 294 2.04 -0.94 -5.34
N GLN A 295 2.32 -1.65 -4.28
CA GLN A 295 2.28 -1.12 -2.92
C GLN A 295 3.68 -0.76 -2.38
N VAL A 296 3.72 0.03 -1.29
CA VAL A 296 4.97 0.45 -0.62
C VAL A 296 5.78 -0.78 -0.23
N GLU A 297 5.11 -1.78 0.36
CA GLU A 297 5.64 -3.01 0.97
C GLU A 297 5.94 -4.14 -0.04
N HIS A 298 5.91 -3.85 -1.36
CA HIS A 298 6.28 -4.86 -2.37
C HIS A 298 7.67 -5.49 -2.16
N PRO A 299 8.67 -4.81 -1.56
CA PRO A 299 10.00 -5.37 -1.40
C PRO A 299 10.08 -6.64 -0.55
N VAL A 300 9.21 -6.81 0.46
CA VAL A 300 9.21 -8.04 1.26
C VAL A 300 8.78 -9.25 0.42
N THR A 301 7.82 -9.05 -0.48
CA THR A 301 7.41 -10.09 -1.44
C THR A 301 8.52 -10.39 -2.44
N GLU A 302 9.20 -9.37 -2.97
CA GLU A 302 10.33 -9.57 -3.89
C GLU A 302 11.43 -10.42 -3.24
N PHE A 303 11.73 -10.18 -1.96
CA PHE A 303 12.75 -10.94 -1.25
C PHE A 303 12.37 -12.42 -1.06
N VAL A 304 11.13 -12.72 -0.69
CA VAL A 304 10.73 -14.10 -0.41
C VAL A 304 10.38 -14.90 -1.67
N SER A 305 9.92 -14.23 -2.73
CA SER A 305 9.53 -14.88 -3.99
C SER A 305 10.65 -14.91 -5.03
N GLY A 306 11.62 -14.00 -4.93
CA GLY A 306 12.66 -13.81 -5.94
C GLY A 306 12.20 -13.12 -7.23
N VAL A 307 10.96 -12.61 -7.27
CA VAL A 307 10.38 -11.93 -8.44
C VAL A 307 10.50 -10.42 -8.31
N ASP A 308 11.13 -9.74 -9.26
CA ASP A 308 11.19 -8.28 -9.34
C ASP A 308 9.87 -7.73 -9.89
N ILE A 309 8.99 -7.28 -8.98
CA ILE A 309 7.63 -6.86 -9.31
C ILE A 309 7.63 -5.66 -10.25
N VAL A 310 8.51 -4.69 -10.04
CA VAL A 310 8.57 -3.48 -10.88
C VAL A 310 9.03 -3.80 -12.29
N LYS A 311 10.00 -4.72 -12.45
CA LYS A 311 10.39 -5.19 -13.78
C LYS A 311 9.27 -5.95 -14.46
N GLU A 312 8.55 -6.81 -13.74
CA GLU A 312 7.39 -7.53 -14.29
C GLU A 312 6.30 -6.54 -14.72
N GLN A 313 6.02 -5.49 -13.95
CA GLN A 313 5.07 -4.45 -14.37
C GLN A 313 5.44 -3.84 -15.73
N ILE A 314 6.72 -3.52 -15.93
CA ILE A 314 7.22 -2.93 -17.18
C ILE A 314 7.13 -3.92 -18.33
N ARG A 315 7.52 -5.21 -18.11
CA ARG A 315 7.46 -6.29 -19.12
C ARG A 315 6.03 -6.58 -19.55
N ILE A 316 5.11 -6.74 -18.59
CA ILE A 316 3.70 -6.98 -18.85
C ILE A 316 3.12 -5.82 -19.70
N ALA A 317 3.38 -4.59 -19.30
CA ALA A 317 2.92 -3.41 -20.03
C ALA A 317 3.51 -3.31 -21.44
N ALA A 318 4.69 -3.86 -21.67
CA ALA A 318 5.32 -4.00 -22.99
C ALA A 318 4.75 -5.17 -23.83
N GLY A 319 3.75 -5.89 -23.32
CA GLY A 319 3.09 -7.00 -24.01
C GLY A 319 3.79 -8.34 -23.85
N GLU A 320 4.71 -8.49 -22.90
CA GLU A 320 5.34 -9.77 -22.59
C GLU A 320 4.44 -10.62 -21.68
N LYS A 321 4.57 -11.92 -21.75
CA LYS A 321 3.95 -12.83 -20.78
C LYS A 321 4.67 -12.74 -19.45
N LEU A 322 4.00 -13.13 -18.38
CA LEU A 322 4.62 -13.35 -17.07
C LEU A 322 5.90 -14.19 -17.23
N SER A 323 6.96 -13.77 -16.55
CA SER A 323 8.26 -14.50 -16.57
C SER A 323 8.23 -15.78 -15.72
N VAL A 324 7.19 -15.94 -14.90
CA VAL A 324 6.99 -17.06 -13.97
C VAL A 324 5.60 -17.64 -14.08
N THR A 325 5.45 -18.93 -13.80
CA THR A 325 4.19 -19.61 -13.57
C THR A 325 3.95 -19.77 -12.06
N GLN A 326 2.75 -20.16 -11.65
CA GLN A 326 2.46 -20.38 -10.22
C GLN A 326 3.34 -21.49 -9.61
N ASP A 327 3.70 -22.50 -10.40
CA ASP A 327 4.54 -23.62 -9.95
C ASP A 327 6.03 -23.23 -9.77
N ASP A 328 6.46 -22.13 -10.38
CA ASP A 328 7.82 -21.59 -10.22
C ASP A 328 7.99 -20.78 -8.93
N ILE A 329 6.89 -20.39 -8.30
CA ILE A 329 6.90 -19.49 -7.15
C ILE A 329 7.03 -20.29 -5.85
N GLU A 330 8.18 -20.15 -5.22
CA GLU A 330 8.48 -20.74 -3.92
C GLU A 330 8.82 -19.65 -2.92
N ILE A 331 8.07 -19.59 -1.81
CA ILE A 331 8.33 -18.62 -0.73
C ILE A 331 9.50 -19.13 0.11
N LYS A 332 10.61 -18.37 0.12
CA LYS A 332 11.85 -18.72 0.80
C LYS A 332 12.21 -17.73 1.88
N GLY A 333 12.53 -18.24 3.06
CA GLY A 333 12.95 -17.42 4.19
C GLY A 333 11.84 -16.55 4.74
N HIS A 334 12.22 -15.40 5.28
CA HIS A 334 11.33 -14.41 5.88
C HIS A 334 11.87 -13.00 5.66
N ALA A 335 11.03 -12.09 5.23
CA ALA A 335 11.39 -10.68 5.02
C ALA A 335 10.57 -9.76 5.90
N ILE A 336 11.19 -8.66 6.36
CA ILE A 336 10.56 -7.62 7.17
C ILE A 336 10.93 -6.27 6.55
N GLU A 337 9.96 -5.38 6.46
CA GLU A 337 10.14 -3.98 6.06
C GLU A 337 9.76 -3.05 7.22
N CYS A 338 10.57 -2.04 7.49
CA CYS A 338 10.25 -0.93 8.38
C CYS A 338 10.24 0.37 7.58
N ARG A 339 9.15 1.13 7.67
CA ARG A 339 9.03 2.45 7.06
C ARG A 339 9.70 3.49 7.93
N ILE A 340 10.66 4.23 7.38
CA ILE A 340 11.34 5.32 8.07
C ILE A 340 10.72 6.64 7.60
N ASN A 341 10.07 7.30 8.54
CA ASN A 341 9.36 8.57 8.32
C ASN A 341 10.04 9.71 9.07
N ALA A 342 10.11 10.88 8.44
CA ALA A 342 10.50 12.13 9.11
C ALA A 342 9.33 12.65 9.95
N GLU A 343 9.09 11.98 11.08
CA GLU A 343 8.01 12.21 12.02
C GLU A 343 8.49 12.04 13.46
N ASN A 344 7.84 12.73 14.40
CA ASN A 344 8.15 12.62 15.81
C ASN A 344 7.12 11.76 16.55
N PRO A 345 7.42 10.49 16.89
CA PRO A 345 6.49 9.59 17.59
C PRO A 345 6.06 10.09 18.98
N LYS A 346 6.93 10.81 19.69
CA LYS A 346 6.62 11.39 21.01
C LYS A 346 5.59 12.54 20.92
N PHE A 347 5.51 13.21 19.78
CA PHE A 347 4.57 14.28 19.50
C PHE A 347 3.50 13.86 18.48
N ASN A 348 2.86 12.72 18.74
CA ASN A 348 1.79 12.18 17.92
C ASN A 348 2.13 12.08 16.43
N PHE A 349 3.40 11.72 16.11
CA PHE A 349 3.92 11.60 14.74
C PHE A 349 3.79 12.89 13.92
N ALA A 350 4.00 14.03 14.58
CA ALA A 350 4.06 15.30 13.88
C ALA A 350 5.18 15.27 12.81
N PRO A 351 4.91 15.72 11.57
CA PRO A 351 5.92 15.77 10.52
C PRO A 351 7.14 16.62 10.92
N SER A 352 8.33 16.17 10.54
CA SER A 352 9.59 16.84 10.79
C SER A 352 10.32 17.16 9.48
N PRO A 353 9.80 18.07 8.64
CA PRO A 353 10.49 18.52 7.43
C PRO A 353 11.75 19.27 7.81
N GLY A 354 12.77 19.24 6.97
CA GLY A 354 14.02 19.94 7.25
C GLY A 354 15.21 19.40 6.47
N LYS A 355 16.37 19.96 6.72
CA LYS A 355 17.61 19.58 6.05
C LYS A 355 18.30 18.45 6.81
N ILE A 356 18.58 17.36 6.11
CA ILE A 356 19.40 16.27 6.61
C ILE A 356 20.86 16.74 6.63
N SER A 357 21.43 16.84 7.83
CA SER A 357 22.83 17.28 8.02
C SER A 357 23.82 16.13 7.93
N ASN A 358 23.44 14.95 8.46
CA ASN A 358 24.21 13.72 8.36
C ASN A 358 23.28 12.56 8.03
N LEU A 359 23.75 11.58 7.28
CA LEU A 359 23.02 10.40 6.89
C LEU A 359 23.96 9.21 6.77
N TYR A 360 23.70 8.18 7.55
CA TYR A 360 24.25 6.87 7.35
C TYR A 360 23.11 5.87 7.17
N LEU A 361 22.98 5.32 5.98
CA LEU A 361 22.05 4.24 5.68
C LEU A 361 22.75 2.91 5.91
N PRO A 362 22.17 1.98 6.68
CA PRO A 362 22.78 0.67 6.93
C PRO A 362 23.04 -0.04 5.61
N SER A 363 24.21 -0.61 5.47
CA SER A 363 24.61 -1.31 4.27
C SER A 363 25.44 -2.54 4.60
N GLY A 364 25.50 -3.46 3.63
CA GLY A 364 26.29 -4.69 3.79
C GLY A 364 25.54 -5.83 4.49
N GLY A 365 26.08 -7.02 4.35
CA GLY A 365 25.45 -8.27 4.76
C GLY A 365 24.44 -8.81 3.72
N VAL A 366 24.23 -10.11 3.76
CA VAL A 366 23.28 -10.77 2.88
C VAL A 366 21.85 -10.48 3.35
N GLY A 367 20.97 -10.10 2.43
CA GLY A 367 19.55 -9.87 2.72
C GLY A 367 19.26 -8.54 3.44
N LEU A 368 20.01 -7.49 3.14
CA LEU A 368 19.68 -6.11 3.52
C LEU A 368 19.52 -5.25 2.27
N ARG A 369 18.41 -4.51 2.21
CA ARG A 369 18.08 -3.55 1.16
C ARG A 369 17.55 -2.27 1.81
N VAL A 370 17.94 -1.13 1.27
CA VAL A 370 17.40 0.18 1.65
C VAL A 370 16.87 0.87 0.40
N ASP A 371 15.57 1.13 0.37
CA ASP A 371 14.94 1.94 -0.66
C ASP A 371 14.77 3.36 -0.13
N SER A 372 15.45 4.33 -0.74
CA SER A 372 15.48 5.71 -0.27
C SER A 372 15.75 6.67 -1.42
N ALA A 373 15.32 7.92 -1.23
CA ALA A 373 15.62 9.03 -2.14
C ALA A 373 16.34 10.19 -1.43
N VAL A 374 16.70 10.03 -0.16
CA VAL A 374 17.41 11.06 0.61
C VAL A 374 18.91 10.84 0.58
N TYR A 375 19.65 11.93 0.77
CA TYR A 375 21.12 11.97 0.81
C TYR A 375 21.59 13.08 1.75
N PRO A 376 22.86 13.10 2.20
CA PRO A 376 23.38 14.16 3.05
C PRO A 376 23.24 15.54 2.39
N GLY A 377 22.60 16.48 3.10
CA GLY A 377 22.31 17.83 2.59
C GLY A 377 20.95 17.99 1.91
N TYR A 378 20.20 16.88 1.65
CA TYR A 378 18.85 16.96 1.12
C TYR A 378 17.90 17.65 2.09
N THR A 379 16.99 18.46 1.56
CA THR A 379 15.92 19.08 2.35
C THR A 379 14.60 18.38 2.09
N ILE A 380 14.03 17.78 3.14
CA ILE A 380 12.71 17.14 3.09
C ILE A 380 11.65 18.23 2.99
N PRO A 381 10.87 18.31 1.89
CA PRO A 381 9.86 19.33 1.72
C PRO A 381 8.61 19.03 2.55
N PRO A 382 7.90 20.07 3.06
CA PRO A 382 6.69 19.89 3.88
C PRO A 382 5.41 19.61 3.08
N TYR A 383 5.50 19.35 1.78
CA TYR A 383 4.36 19.27 0.86
C TYR A 383 3.87 17.86 0.60
N TYR A 384 4.65 16.84 0.96
CA TYR A 384 4.42 15.44 0.58
C TYR A 384 4.50 14.54 1.80
N ASP A 385 4.26 13.24 1.57
CA ASP A 385 4.39 12.23 2.60
C ASP A 385 5.76 12.28 3.29
N SER A 386 5.79 11.96 4.57
CA SER A 386 6.97 12.01 5.44
C SER A 386 7.94 10.84 5.28
N MET A 387 7.57 9.79 4.54
CA MET A 387 8.41 8.61 4.34
C MET A 387 9.66 8.95 3.54
N ILE A 388 10.84 8.70 4.12
CA ILE A 388 12.14 9.03 3.55
C ILE A 388 12.98 7.81 3.17
N ALA A 389 12.70 6.68 3.79
CA ALA A 389 13.35 5.41 3.48
C ALA A 389 12.48 4.22 3.89
N LYS A 390 12.79 3.06 3.30
CA LYS A 390 12.35 1.75 3.77
C LYS A 390 13.60 0.91 4.01
N ILE A 391 13.66 0.27 5.18
CA ILE A 391 14.68 -0.74 5.47
C ILE A 391 14.01 -2.09 5.32
N ILE A 392 14.57 -2.93 4.46
CA ILE A 392 14.03 -4.25 4.16
C ILE A 392 15.12 -5.28 4.44
N VAL A 393 14.78 -6.32 5.21
CA VAL A 393 15.69 -7.40 5.52
C VAL A 393 15.10 -8.74 5.10
N HIS A 394 15.97 -9.70 4.82
CA HIS A 394 15.62 -11.09 4.53
C HIS A 394 16.54 -12.03 5.30
N GLY A 395 15.95 -13.02 5.96
CA GLY A 395 16.65 -14.09 6.66
C GLY A 395 16.16 -15.47 6.23
N GLU A 396 16.88 -16.52 6.59
CA GLU A 396 16.43 -17.91 6.40
C GLU A 396 15.14 -18.22 7.14
N ASN A 397 14.92 -17.50 8.24
CA ASN A 397 13.73 -17.58 9.08
C ASN A 397 13.43 -16.23 9.73
N ARG A 398 12.27 -16.12 10.40
CA ARG A 398 11.82 -14.88 11.02
C ARG A 398 12.77 -14.36 12.10
N PHE A 399 13.34 -15.23 12.91
CA PHE A 399 14.28 -14.82 13.97
C PHE A 399 15.51 -14.14 13.38
N GLU A 400 16.09 -14.70 12.33
CA GLU A 400 17.21 -14.07 11.63
C GLU A 400 16.84 -12.73 11.00
N ALA A 401 15.63 -12.62 10.39
CA ALA A 401 15.13 -11.36 9.84
C ALA A 401 14.96 -10.30 10.95
N LEU A 402 14.39 -10.66 12.11
CA LEU A 402 14.28 -9.76 13.27
C LEU A 402 15.64 -9.24 13.74
N MET A 403 16.64 -10.13 13.89
CA MET A 403 17.99 -9.74 14.30
C MET A 403 18.66 -8.82 13.27
N LYS A 404 18.47 -9.08 11.97
CA LYS A 404 18.97 -8.20 10.89
C LYS A 404 18.30 -6.84 10.92
N MET A 405 16.99 -6.77 11.18
CA MET A 405 16.27 -5.50 11.25
C MET A 405 16.71 -4.68 12.45
N GLN A 406 16.84 -5.31 13.65
CA GLN A 406 17.36 -4.62 14.83
C GLN A 406 18.75 -4.04 14.59
N ARG A 407 19.67 -4.82 13.98
CA ARG A 407 21.00 -4.34 13.63
C ARG A 407 20.92 -3.17 12.64
N ALA A 408 20.11 -3.28 11.59
CA ALA A 408 20.00 -2.25 10.57
C ALA A 408 19.43 -0.93 11.15
N LEU A 409 18.41 -1.01 12.02
CA LEU A 409 17.84 0.16 12.68
C LEU A 409 18.81 0.78 13.69
N TYR A 410 19.61 -0.03 14.38
CA TYR A 410 20.64 0.45 15.31
C TYR A 410 21.79 1.19 14.60
N GLU A 411 22.13 0.76 13.38
CA GLU A 411 23.18 1.40 12.56
C GLU A 411 22.68 2.65 11.83
N LEU A 412 21.36 2.86 11.73
CA LEU A 412 20.78 3.98 10.99
C LEU A 412 21.03 5.30 11.72
N GLU A 413 21.68 6.24 11.05
CA GLU A 413 21.88 7.61 11.57
C GLU A 413 21.27 8.63 10.61
N ILE A 414 20.39 9.49 11.12
CA ILE A 414 19.76 10.58 10.37
C ILE A 414 19.73 11.83 11.28
N ASP A 415 20.56 12.81 10.98
CA ASP A 415 20.63 14.05 11.76
C ASP A 415 20.00 15.22 10.99
N GLY A 416 19.52 16.20 11.75
CA GLY A 416 18.91 17.43 11.23
C GLY A 416 17.39 17.39 11.16
N VAL A 417 16.79 16.21 11.24
CA VAL A 417 15.34 15.97 11.32
C VAL A 417 15.04 14.88 12.35
N VAL A 418 13.84 14.89 12.89
CA VAL A 418 13.38 13.82 13.77
C VAL A 418 12.74 12.73 12.91
N THR A 419 13.05 11.47 13.22
CA THR A 419 12.47 10.30 12.54
C THR A 419 11.84 9.34 13.52
N ASN A 420 11.10 8.36 12.97
CA ASN A 420 10.52 7.27 13.74
C ASN A 420 11.49 6.06 13.90
N ALA A 421 12.79 6.21 13.62
CA ALA A 421 13.74 5.09 13.63
C ALA A 421 13.84 4.39 14.99
N ASP A 422 13.95 5.15 16.09
CA ASP A 422 13.99 4.60 17.46
C ASP A 422 12.66 3.90 17.83
N PHE A 423 11.54 4.47 17.38
CA PHE A 423 10.24 3.84 17.55
C PHE A 423 10.16 2.48 16.84
N GLN A 424 10.70 2.40 15.61
CA GLN A 424 10.79 1.15 14.87
C GLN A 424 11.68 0.12 15.58
N LEU A 425 12.82 0.56 16.12
CA LEU A 425 13.73 -0.30 16.88
C LEU A 425 13.06 -0.86 18.14
N ASP A 426 12.32 -0.03 18.86
CA ASP A 426 11.56 -0.45 20.03
C ASP A 426 10.42 -1.41 19.64
N LEU A 427 9.71 -1.11 18.54
CA LEU A 427 8.61 -1.95 18.07
C LEU A 427 9.09 -3.35 17.67
N ILE A 428 10.16 -3.44 16.86
CA ILE A 428 10.72 -4.72 16.42
C ILE A 428 11.35 -5.53 17.57
N SER A 429 11.65 -4.86 18.68
CA SER A 429 12.21 -5.46 19.91
C SER A 429 11.14 -5.80 20.94
N ASP A 430 9.88 -5.45 20.72
CA ASP A 430 8.78 -5.78 21.61
C ASP A 430 8.53 -7.29 21.65
N ARG A 431 8.20 -7.82 22.85
CA ARG A 431 8.02 -9.26 23.08
C ARG A 431 6.89 -9.84 22.25
N SER A 432 5.78 -9.12 22.11
CA SER A 432 4.63 -9.56 21.33
C SER A 432 4.97 -9.59 19.84
N VAL A 433 5.71 -8.58 19.35
CA VAL A 433 6.18 -8.54 17.96
C VAL A 433 7.18 -9.68 17.69
N ILE A 434 8.13 -9.92 18.59
CA ILE A 434 9.07 -11.05 18.48
C ILE A 434 8.33 -12.38 18.45
N ALA A 435 7.33 -12.55 19.31
CA ALA A 435 6.52 -13.78 19.37
C ALA A 435 5.56 -13.92 18.17
N GLY A 436 5.28 -12.83 17.44
CA GLY A 436 4.25 -12.80 16.40
C GLY A 436 2.82 -12.74 16.96
N ASP A 437 2.68 -12.33 18.21
CA ASP A 437 1.42 -12.23 18.96
C ASP A 437 0.93 -10.77 18.96
N TYR A 438 0.35 -10.35 17.85
CA TYR A 438 -0.21 -9.02 17.65
C TYR A 438 -1.34 -9.09 16.64
N ASP A 439 -2.26 -8.16 16.70
CA ASP A 439 -3.36 -7.96 15.76
C ASP A 439 -3.39 -6.51 15.23
N THR A 440 -4.42 -6.16 14.48
CA THR A 440 -4.58 -4.79 13.92
C THR A 440 -4.76 -3.70 14.97
N SER A 441 -5.11 -4.04 16.20
CA SER A 441 -5.26 -3.08 17.31
C SER A 441 -4.00 -2.90 18.15
N PHE A 442 -3.08 -3.87 18.12
CA PHE A 442 -1.91 -3.93 19.00
C PHE A 442 -1.11 -2.63 19.04
N LEU A 443 -0.80 -2.08 17.88
CA LEU A 443 0.04 -0.88 17.82
C LEU A 443 -0.61 0.31 18.53
N MET A 444 -1.91 0.54 18.30
CA MET A 444 -2.63 1.71 18.81
C MET A 444 -3.09 1.52 20.26
N GLU A 445 -3.51 0.31 20.63
CA GLU A 445 -4.14 0.06 21.93
C GLU A 445 -3.13 -0.41 22.99
N THR A 446 -2.01 -1.03 22.58
CA THR A 446 -1.04 -1.63 23.50
C THR A 446 0.33 -0.96 23.42
N PHE A 447 0.97 -0.99 22.25
CA PHE A 447 2.36 -0.56 22.14
C PHE A 447 2.54 0.96 22.23
N LEU A 448 1.78 1.75 21.46
CA LEU A 448 1.95 3.20 21.40
C LEU A 448 1.68 3.89 22.76
N PRO A 449 0.62 3.57 23.52
CA PRO A 449 0.45 4.11 24.86
C PRO A 449 1.61 3.79 25.82
N ALA A 450 2.14 2.56 25.76
CA ALA A 450 3.29 2.17 26.56
C ALA A 450 4.58 2.91 26.14
N TYR A 451 4.79 3.09 24.84
CA TYR A 451 5.92 3.83 24.30
C TYR A 451 5.90 5.31 24.69
N GLN A 452 4.74 5.97 24.60
CA GLN A 452 4.60 7.39 24.92
C GLN A 452 4.71 7.70 26.44
N ASN A 453 4.40 6.72 27.30
CA ASN A 453 4.49 6.86 28.76
C ASN A 453 5.88 6.47 29.32
N ARG A 454 6.84 6.07 28.50
CA ARG A 454 8.22 5.85 28.95
C ARG A 454 8.83 7.21 29.30
N GLU A 455 9.23 7.37 30.55
CA GLU A 455 10.09 8.50 30.99
C GLU A 455 11.44 8.38 30.27
N GLU A 456 12.05 9.52 29.94
CA GLU A 456 13.36 9.59 29.28
C GLU A 456 14.50 9.04 30.15
#